data_19b5d8305337079acc1583436f9d6323
#
_entry.id   19b5d8305337079acc1583436f9d6323
#
_cell.length_a   1.000
_cell.length_b   1.000
_cell.length_c   1.000
_cell.angle_alpha   90.00
_cell.angle_beta   90.00
_cell.angle_gamma   90.00
#
_symmetry.space_group_name_H-M   'P 1'
#
loop_
_entity.id
_entity.type
_entity.pdbx_description
1 polymer ?
#
loop_
_entity_poly.entity_id
_entity_poly.type
_entity_poly.pdbx_seq_one_letter_code
_entity_poly.pdbx_strand_id
1 'polypeptide(L)'
;MVLVAAACYATAGVARELGPASSTVPTLAVLRSLLGAAILGAVALAARRAGNRGAPLRSVPIGAWILASLGMALFAVGYFAGMRLTGIATGTVVALASAPLITGALEALLWRRAPSRRWLGATFVAIAGITLLVFAGGGATADPLGVAASTAAGLGYATFAMATRRIMDRGVRADAAMSVVFGLAGIVLLPALAADDPSWVATPGGAALVAWLGAVTVALAYWLYSTGLRSVAPSDATMLTLAEPVLATVFALVLLGQRPAAEGWLGIVVVVGALAVASRGAPRPAATIVPLASRPDLWGLAAAWSVEQWRHEFPADTVDTYLAQYQAAADGTGGDLEVWAALSTDGDLLGVATLVDDDELPDATEPGPWLAAVYVEPAARGAGVGGQLVSHVASRARSLGHGHLFLYTADRREWYERRGWRALRESSVNGTAVTVMGLALAPVSP
;
A
#
# COMPACT_ATOMS: atom_id res chain seq x y z
N MET A 1 4.57 -6.45 4.27
CA MET A 1 4.93 -5.19 4.95
C MET A 1 3.87 -4.75 5.96
N VAL A 2 2.58 -4.64 5.62
CA VAL A 2 1.52 -4.20 6.58
C VAL A 2 1.41 -5.10 7.81
N LEU A 3 1.47 -6.43 7.68
CA LEU A 3 1.47 -7.35 8.82
C LEU A 3 2.71 -7.20 9.72
N VAL A 4 3.86 -6.88 9.13
CA VAL A 4 5.09 -6.59 9.92
C VAL A 4 4.94 -5.25 10.66
N ALA A 5 4.29 -4.27 10.04
CA ALA A 5 3.93 -3.02 10.71
C ALA A 5 2.99 -3.29 11.91
N ALA A 6 1.97 -4.14 11.74
CA ALA A 6 1.08 -4.55 12.82
C ALA A 6 1.84 -5.23 13.97
N ALA A 7 2.87 -6.04 13.67
CA ALA A 7 3.74 -6.63 14.69
C ALA A 7 4.55 -5.55 15.44
N CYS A 8 5.05 -4.54 14.73
CA CYS A 8 5.73 -3.41 15.39
C CYS A 8 4.76 -2.63 16.31
N TYR A 9 3.54 -2.35 15.87
CA TYR A 9 2.52 -1.71 16.72
C TYR A 9 2.20 -2.52 17.95
N ALA A 10 2.06 -3.83 17.83
CA ALA A 10 1.75 -4.76 18.89
C ALA A 10 2.78 -4.75 20.03
N THR A 11 4.03 -4.34 19.78
CA THR A 11 5.06 -4.21 20.83
C THR A 11 4.80 -3.05 21.76
N ALA A 12 3.95 -2.09 21.41
CA ALA A 12 3.73 -0.88 22.21
C ALA A 12 3.15 -1.19 23.59
N GLY A 13 2.23 -2.15 23.68
CA GLY A 13 1.64 -2.58 24.95
C GLY A 13 2.69 -3.16 25.92
N VAL A 14 3.48 -4.09 25.43
CA VAL A 14 4.56 -4.72 26.22
C VAL A 14 5.63 -3.70 26.63
N ALA A 15 6.04 -2.84 25.70
CA ALA A 15 7.03 -1.80 25.99
C ALA A 15 6.54 -0.85 27.11
N ARG A 16 5.24 -0.53 27.11
CA ARG A 16 4.64 0.30 28.15
C ARG A 16 4.55 -0.40 29.51
N GLU A 17 4.23 -1.69 29.52
CA GLU A 17 4.17 -2.50 30.74
C GLU A 17 5.55 -2.64 31.40
N LEU A 18 6.61 -2.72 30.58
CA LEU A 18 8.01 -2.76 31.07
C LEU A 18 8.57 -1.35 31.38
N GLY A 19 7.88 -0.31 30.96
CA GLY A 19 8.28 1.08 31.19
C GLY A 19 7.91 1.60 32.59
N PRO A 20 8.25 2.88 32.90
CA PRO A 20 7.89 3.48 34.17
C PRO A 20 6.36 3.55 34.35
N ALA A 21 5.87 3.17 35.55
CA ALA A 21 4.43 3.27 35.89
C ALA A 21 3.91 4.73 35.85
N SER A 22 4.80 5.71 36.04
CA SER A 22 4.52 7.15 35.92
C SER A 22 4.35 7.62 34.44
N SER A 23 4.60 6.74 33.46
CA SER A 23 4.49 7.13 32.04
C SER A 23 3.07 7.51 31.67
N THR A 24 2.93 8.69 31.07
CA THR A 24 1.64 9.26 30.72
C THR A 24 1.41 9.15 29.20
N VAL A 25 0.15 8.95 28.85
CA VAL A 25 -0.24 8.75 27.45
C VAL A 25 -0.07 10.01 26.60
N PRO A 26 -0.45 11.23 27.04
CA PRO A 26 -0.26 12.43 26.26
C PRO A 26 1.21 12.68 25.90
N THR A 27 2.11 12.58 26.89
CA THR A 27 3.54 12.75 26.68
C THR A 27 4.08 11.70 25.68
N LEU A 28 3.68 10.43 25.83
CA LEU A 28 4.07 9.36 24.88
C LEU A 28 3.59 9.66 23.47
N ALA A 29 2.35 10.12 23.29
CA ALA A 29 1.80 10.42 21.97
C ALA A 29 2.60 11.49 21.24
N VAL A 30 2.98 12.56 21.94
CA VAL A 30 3.80 13.65 21.39
C VAL A 30 5.21 13.17 21.08
N LEU A 31 5.92 12.64 22.11
CA LEU A 31 7.34 12.37 21.99
C LEU A 31 7.64 11.24 20.99
N ARG A 32 6.86 10.14 20.98
CA ARG A 32 7.05 9.07 20.00
C ARG A 32 6.81 9.56 18.56
N SER A 33 5.84 10.47 18.35
CA SER A 33 5.55 11.02 17.04
C SER A 33 6.68 11.92 16.54
N LEU A 34 7.17 12.84 17.39
CA LEU A 34 8.28 13.74 17.04
C LEU A 34 9.59 12.98 16.86
N LEU A 35 9.90 12.02 17.73
CA LEU A 35 11.10 11.19 17.60
C LEU A 35 11.06 10.31 16.35
N GLY A 36 9.91 9.66 16.09
CA GLY A 36 9.73 8.88 14.89
C GLY A 36 9.86 9.72 13.62
N ALA A 37 9.29 10.94 13.62
CA ALA A 37 9.44 11.90 12.54
C ALA A 37 10.89 12.32 12.33
N ALA A 38 11.64 12.58 13.41
CA ALA A 38 13.05 12.93 13.34
C ALA A 38 13.91 11.80 12.76
N ILE A 39 13.70 10.56 13.21
CA ILE A 39 14.39 9.37 12.69
C ILE A 39 14.11 9.22 11.19
N LEU A 40 12.85 9.27 10.77
CA LEU A 40 12.45 9.14 9.36
C LEU A 40 12.99 10.29 8.52
N GLY A 41 13.04 11.51 9.05
CA GLY A 41 13.64 12.67 8.40
C GLY A 41 15.15 12.51 8.18
N ALA A 42 15.85 11.98 9.19
CA ALA A 42 17.28 11.65 9.07
C ALA A 42 17.53 10.57 7.99
N VAL A 43 16.71 9.51 7.96
CA VAL A 43 16.79 8.46 6.93
C VAL A 43 16.51 9.04 5.54
N ALA A 44 15.48 9.88 5.39
CA ALA A 44 15.15 10.52 4.13
C ALA A 44 16.27 11.44 3.64
N LEU A 45 16.90 12.19 4.56
CA LEU A 45 18.02 13.08 4.24
C LEU A 45 19.24 12.28 3.80
N ALA A 46 19.59 11.21 4.52
CA ALA A 46 20.69 10.32 4.16
C ALA A 46 20.49 9.70 2.77
N ALA A 47 19.27 9.20 2.49
CA ALA A 47 18.93 8.65 1.19
C ALA A 47 19.02 9.67 0.05
N ARG A 48 18.58 10.93 0.31
CA ARG A 48 18.74 12.02 -0.69
C ARG A 48 20.20 12.34 -0.99
N ARG A 49 21.07 12.31 0.04
CA ARG A 49 22.52 12.50 -0.13
C ARG A 49 23.14 11.35 -0.93
N ALA A 50 22.64 10.14 -0.79
CA ALA A 50 23.04 8.97 -1.56
C ALA A 50 22.44 8.90 -2.98
N GLY A 51 21.81 9.98 -3.47
CA GLY A 51 21.21 10.05 -4.82
C GLY A 51 19.79 9.53 -4.95
N ASN A 52 19.25 8.85 -3.94
CA ASN A 52 17.87 8.31 -3.96
C ASN A 52 16.86 9.38 -3.49
N ARG A 53 16.41 10.22 -4.41
CA ARG A 53 15.61 11.41 -4.07
C ARG A 53 14.10 11.18 -4.00
N GLY A 54 13.52 10.27 -4.80
CA GLY A 54 12.08 10.15 -4.97
C GLY A 54 11.44 11.43 -5.51
N ALA A 55 10.11 11.42 -5.66
CA ALA A 55 9.38 12.63 -6.06
C ALA A 55 9.49 13.73 -4.99
N PRO A 56 9.53 15.02 -5.39
CA PRO A 56 9.60 16.14 -4.46
C PRO A 56 8.31 16.27 -3.66
N LEU A 57 8.39 16.69 -2.38
CA LEU A 57 7.21 16.86 -1.51
C LEU A 57 6.16 17.82 -2.10
N ARG A 58 6.59 18.82 -2.85
CA ARG A 58 5.73 19.79 -3.53
C ARG A 58 4.86 19.20 -4.65
N SER A 59 5.17 17.98 -5.14
CA SER A 59 4.32 17.31 -6.13
C SER A 59 2.98 16.85 -5.57
N VAL A 60 2.85 16.84 -4.25
CA VAL A 60 1.64 16.41 -3.54
C VAL A 60 0.84 17.63 -3.10
N PRO A 61 -0.47 17.70 -3.38
CA PRO A 61 -1.33 18.78 -2.91
C PRO A 61 -1.27 18.94 -1.39
N ILE A 62 -1.19 20.18 -0.90
CA ILE A 62 -1.09 20.49 0.53
C ILE A 62 -2.21 19.84 1.36
N GLY A 63 -3.42 19.75 0.79
CA GLY A 63 -4.56 19.10 1.44
C GLY A 63 -4.32 17.63 1.81
N ALA A 64 -3.52 16.89 1.03
CA ALA A 64 -3.18 15.51 1.38
C ALA A 64 -2.28 15.44 2.62
N TRP A 65 -1.33 16.36 2.76
CA TRP A 65 -0.48 16.46 3.94
C TRP A 65 -1.27 16.84 5.19
N ILE A 66 -2.15 17.84 5.06
CA ILE A 66 -3.04 18.28 6.16
C ILE A 66 -3.94 17.12 6.59
N LEU A 67 -4.61 16.44 5.65
CA LEU A 67 -5.51 15.33 5.96
C LEU A 67 -4.79 14.15 6.60
N ALA A 68 -3.59 13.79 6.13
CA ALA A 68 -2.81 12.71 6.72
C ALA A 68 -2.38 13.05 8.16
N SER A 69 -1.89 14.26 8.38
CA SER A 69 -1.37 14.69 9.69
C SER A 69 -2.49 14.92 10.71
N LEU A 70 -3.57 15.61 10.32
CA LEU A 70 -4.74 15.79 11.20
C LEU A 70 -5.48 14.48 11.44
N GLY A 71 -5.53 13.57 10.44
CA GLY A 71 -6.07 12.24 10.64
C GLY A 71 -5.31 11.46 11.70
N MET A 72 -3.98 11.50 11.69
CA MET A 72 -3.15 10.87 12.70
C MET A 72 -3.27 11.53 14.08
N ALA A 73 -3.37 12.86 14.15
CA ALA A 73 -3.60 13.56 15.41
C ALA A 73 -5.00 13.23 15.98
N LEU A 74 -6.04 13.20 15.14
CA LEU A 74 -7.40 12.79 15.52
C LEU A 74 -7.44 11.35 16.01
N PHE A 75 -6.72 10.45 15.32
CA PHE A 75 -6.56 9.06 15.78
C PHE A 75 -5.98 9.03 17.20
N ALA A 76 -4.89 9.74 17.46
CA ALA A 76 -4.25 9.74 18.78
C ALA A 76 -5.21 10.27 19.85
N VAL A 77 -5.77 11.46 19.66
CA VAL A 77 -6.67 12.10 20.63
C VAL A 77 -7.92 11.25 20.88
N GLY A 78 -8.59 10.81 19.82
CA GLY A 78 -9.82 10.02 19.90
C GLY A 78 -9.60 8.65 20.55
N TYR A 79 -8.49 7.97 20.22
CA TYR A 79 -8.11 6.69 20.79
C TYR A 79 -7.92 6.78 22.30
N PHE A 80 -7.17 7.77 22.77
CA PHE A 80 -6.93 7.94 24.19
C PHE A 80 -8.15 8.44 24.96
N ALA A 81 -8.93 9.36 24.40
CA ALA A 81 -10.18 9.82 25.00
C ALA A 81 -11.18 8.65 25.10
N GLY A 82 -11.30 7.86 24.06
CA GLY A 82 -12.14 6.66 24.02
C GLY A 82 -11.78 5.66 25.11
N MET A 83 -10.50 5.29 25.22
CA MET A 83 -10.02 4.38 26.28
C MET A 83 -10.23 4.92 27.70
N ARG A 84 -10.10 6.24 27.87
CA ARG A 84 -10.30 6.87 29.18
C ARG A 84 -11.77 6.85 29.63
N LEU A 85 -12.70 6.99 28.70
CA LEU A 85 -14.13 7.10 28.98
C LEU A 85 -14.84 5.72 28.99
N THR A 86 -14.46 4.79 28.10
CA THR A 86 -15.12 3.46 27.99
C THR A 86 -14.26 2.32 28.54
N GLY A 87 -13.06 2.62 29.07
CA GLY A 87 -12.08 1.61 29.41
C GLY A 87 -11.23 1.16 28.21
N ILE A 88 -10.06 0.61 28.52
CA ILE A 88 -9.03 0.23 27.51
C ILE A 88 -9.61 -0.76 26.51
N ALA A 89 -10.31 -1.78 26.99
CA ALA A 89 -10.87 -2.84 26.15
C ALA A 89 -11.87 -2.30 25.13
N THR A 90 -12.92 -1.64 25.58
CA THR A 90 -13.98 -1.09 24.70
C THR A 90 -13.44 -0.05 23.76
N GLY A 91 -12.65 0.92 24.26
CA GLY A 91 -12.08 2.00 23.45
C GLY A 91 -11.19 1.46 22.32
N THR A 92 -10.35 0.46 22.62
CA THR A 92 -9.48 -0.18 21.61
C THR A 92 -10.29 -0.91 20.55
N VAL A 93 -11.25 -1.75 20.95
CA VAL A 93 -12.08 -2.51 19.99
C VAL A 93 -12.84 -1.57 19.06
N VAL A 94 -13.50 -0.55 19.61
CA VAL A 94 -14.28 0.39 18.79
C VAL A 94 -13.39 1.16 17.81
N ALA A 95 -12.22 1.65 18.25
CA ALA A 95 -11.31 2.39 17.40
C ALA A 95 -10.74 1.51 16.25
N LEU A 96 -10.26 0.31 16.58
CA LEU A 96 -9.69 -0.61 15.59
C LEU A 96 -10.75 -1.18 14.64
N ALA A 97 -11.94 -1.49 15.15
CA ALA A 97 -13.05 -2.03 14.35
C ALA A 97 -13.63 -1.00 13.38
N SER A 98 -13.76 0.26 13.81
CA SER A 98 -14.34 1.32 12.97
C SER A 98 -13.40 1.74 11.84
N ALA A 99 -12.07 1.68 12.01
CA ALA A 99 -11.11 2.12 11.01
C ALA A 99 -11.27 1.43 9.63
N PRO A 100 -11.26 0.09 9.49
CA PRO A 100 -11.45 -0.55 8.18
C PRO A 100 -12.85 -0.29 7.59
N LEU A 101 -13.90 -0.28 8.42
CA LEU A 101 -15.26 -0.02 7.96
C LEU A 101 -15.39 1.39 7.38
N ILE A 102 -14.86 2.40 8.09
CA ILE A 102 -14.86 3.78 7.62
C ILE A 102 -13.97 3.92 6.38
N THR A 103 -12.78 3.27 6.34
CA THR A 103 -11.92 3.31 5.16
C THR A 103 -12.61 2.72 3.94
N GLY A 104 -13.27 1.56 4.08
CA GLY A 104 -14.03 0.95 3.00
C GLY A 104 -15.21 1.81 2.53
N ALA A 105 -15.92 2.47 3.46
CA ALA A 105 -16.98 3.40 3.13
C ALA A 105 -16.46 4.64 2.39
N LEU A 106 -15.32 5.21 2.82
CA LEU A 106 -14.67 6.34 2.14
C LEU A 106 -14.15 5.96 0.76
N GLU A 107 -13.59 4.76 0.57
CA GLU A 107 -13.22 4.25 -0.75
C GLU A 107 -14.41 4.15 -1.69
N ALA A 108 -15.54 3.58 -1.19
CA ALA A 108 -16.77 3.49 -1.96
C ALA A 108 -17.31 4.87 -2.37
N LEU A 109 -17.28 5.82 -1.43
CA LEU A 109 -17.82 7.17 -1.66
C LEU A 109 -16.92 8.02 -2.57
N LEU A 110 -15.61 8.06 -2.29
CA LEU A 110 -14.68 8.98 -2.94
C LEU A 110 -14.06 8.40 -4.23
N TRP A 111 -13.86 7.09 -4.28
CA TRP A 111 -13.23 6.41 -5.41
C TRP A 111 -14.21 5.51 -6.18
N ARG A 112 -15.49 5.49 -5.78
CA ARG A 112 -16.55 4.65 -6.36
C ARG A 112 -16.19 3.15 -6.39
N ARG A 113 -15.42 2.70 -5.41
CA ARG A 113 -14.94 1.31 -5.27
C ARG A 113 -15.51 0.71 -4.01
N ALA A 114 -16.64 0.02 -4.14
CA ALA A 114 -17.25 -0.67 -3.00
C ALA A 114 -16.42 -1.90 -2.60
N PRO A 115 -16.15 -2.10 -1.31
CA PRO A 115 -15.53 -3.32 -0.81
C PRO A 115 -16.34 -4.55 -1.20
N SER A 116 -15.65 -5.65 -1.52
CA SER A 116 -16.31 -6.90 -1.88
C SER A 116 -17.11 -7.48 -0.70
N ARG A 117 -18.17 -8.24 -0.98
CA ARG A 117 -18.94 -8.94 0.06
C ARG A 117 -18.07 -9.85 0.92
N ARG A 118 -17.05 -10.44 0.32
CA ARG A 118 -16.07 -11.28 1.02
C ARG A 118 -15.23 -10.46 1.98
N TRP A 119 -14.77 -9.29 1.57
CA TRP A 119 -14.01 -8.37 2.41
C TRP A 119 -14.87 -7.91 3.61
N LEU A 120 -16.12 -7.50 3.36
CA LEU A 120 -17.06 -7.14 4.42
C LEU A 120 -17.25 -8.29 5.41
N GLY A 121 -17.55 -9.50 4.93
CA GLY A 121 -17.72 -10.68 5.78
C GLY A 121 -16.46 -10.97 6.61
N ALA A 122 -15.28 -10.96 6.00
CA ALA A 122 -14.01 -11.18 6.70
C ALA A 122 -13.74 -10.08 7.75
N THR A 123 -14.05 -8.80 7.43
CA THR A 123 -13.90 -7.67 8.37
C THR A 123 -14.81 -7.84 9.57
N PHE A 124 -16.08 -8.18 9.38
CA PHE A 124 -17.03 -8.42 10.50
C PHE A 124 -16.60 -9.61 11.36
N VAL A 125 -16.12 -10.70 10.75
CA VAL A 125 -15.59 -11.86 11.48
C VAL A 125 -14.34 -11.49 12.27
N ALA A 126 -13.43 -10.70 11.69
CA ALA A 126 -12.25 -10.22 12.41
C ALA A 126 -12.63 -9.34 13.61
N ILE A 127 -13.59 -8.42 13.43
CA ILE A 127 -14.10 -7.56 14.50
C ILE A 127 -14.70 -8.42 15.63
N ALA A 128 -15.54 -9.42 15.31
CA ALA A 128 -16.09 -10.35 16.29
C ALA A 128 -14.98 -11.10 17.06
N GLY A 129 -13.94 -11.56 16.36
CA GLY A 129 -12.79 -12.22 16.97
C GLY A 129 -11.99 -11.29 17.91
N ILE A 130 -11.77 -10.02 17.53
CA ILE A 130 -11.14 -9.02 18.40
C ILE A 130 -12.00 -8.73 19.63
N THR A 131 -13.31 -8.62 19.43
CA THR A 131 -14.23 -8.42 20.55
C THR A 131 -14.15 -9.57 21.55
N LEU A 132 -14.19 -10.83 21.09
CA LEU A 132 -13.98 -11.99 21.94
C LEU A 132 -12.62 -11.95 22.66
N LEU A 133 -11.54 -11.65 21.95
CA LEU A 133 -10.20 -11.60 22.50
C LEU A 133 -10.07 -10.56 23.63
N VAL A 134 -10.62 -9.37 23.41
CA VAL A 134 -10.44 -8.24 24.35
C VAL A 134 -11.41 -8.29 25.52
N PHE A 135 -12.63 -8.80 25.33
CA PHE A 135 -13.65 -8.91 26.38
C PHE A 135 -13.63 -10.23 27.15
N ALA A 136 -12.73 -11.17 26.80
CA ALA A 136 -12.55 -12.44 27.52
C ALA A 136 -12.24 -12.27 29.03
N GLY A 137 -11.76 -11.08 29.45
CA GLY A 137 -11.48 -10.75 30.85
C GLY A 137 -12.65 -10.08 31.62
N GLY A 138 -13.80 -9.86 31.01
CA GLY A 138 -14.94 -9.17 31.63
C GLY A 138 -14.80 -7.63 31.64
N GLY A 139 -15.85 -6.90 31.99
CA GLY A 139 -15.78 -5.46 32.25
C GLY A 139 -16.05 -4.53 31.08
N ALA A 140 -17.02 -4.83 30.22
CA ALA A 140 -17.47 -3.88 29.20
C ALA A 140 -18.21 -2.69 29.83
N THR A 141 -17.67 -1.50 29.71
CA THR A 141 -18.39 -0.24 29.95
C THR A 141 -18.62 0.45 28.61
N ALA A 142 -19.80 0.98 28.39
CA ALA A 142 -20.16 1.66 27.14
C ALA A 142 -20.60 3.08 27.42
N ASP A 143 -19.63 3.98 27.69
CA ASP A 143 -19.91 5.42 27.70
C ASP A 143 -20.09 5.90 26.26
N PRO A 144 -21.26 6.49 25.90
CA PRO A 144 -21.53 6.94 24.53
C PRO A 144 -20.51 7.95 24.00
N LEU A 145 -20.01 8.84 24.86
CA LEU A 145 -19.00 9.83 24.48
C LEU A 145 -17.65 9.17 24.18
N GLY A 146 -17.30 8.13 24.96
CA GLY A 146 -16.09 7.35 24.71
C GLY A 146 -16.18 6.50 23.46
N VAL A 147 -17.34 5.94 23.16
CA VAL A 147 -17.62 5.23 21.89
C VAL A 147 -17.50 6.19 20.71
N ALA A 148 -18.06 7.42 20.82
CA ALA A 148 -17.93 8.45 19.79
C ALA A 148 -16.47 8.86 19.58
N ALA A 149 -15.70 9.05 20.67
CA ALA A 149 -14.27 9.38 20.59
C ALA A 149 -13.45 8.26 19.93
N SER A 150 -13.70 7.00 20.27
CA SER A 150 -13.05 5.84 19.63
C SER A 150 -13.40 5.72 18.15
N THR A 151 -14.66 6.01 17.78
CA THR A 151 -15.09 6.02 16.38
C THR A 151 -14.42 7.18 15.61
N ALA A 152 -14.27 8.34 16.25
CA ALA A 152 -13.51 9.47 15.68
C ALA A 152 -12.03 9.09 15.47
N ALA A 153 -11.43 8.28 16.35
CA ALA A 153 -10.11 7.72 16.13
C ALA A 153 -10.07 6.84 14.86
N GLY A 154 -11.04 5.95 14.68
CA GLY A 154 -11.16 5.17 13.46
C GLY A 154 -11.30 6.01 12.20
N LEU A 155 -12.07 7.10 12.23
CA LEU A 155 -12.16 8.08 11.15
C LEU A 155 -10.81 8.77 10.90
N GLY A 156 -10.10 9.16 11.95
CA GLY A 156 -8.75 9.72 11.87
C GLY A 156 -7.79 8.80 11.15
N TYR A 157 -7.77 7.52 11.56
CA TYR A 157 -6.91 6.51 10.93
C TYR A 157 -7.29 6.23 9.47
N ALA A 158 -8.58 6.15 9.16
CA ALA A 158 -9.08 6.01 7.78
C ALA A 158 -8.65 7.18 6.90
N THR A 159 -8.81 8.42 7.40
CA THR A 159 -8.39 9.64 6.70
C THR A 159 -6.88 9.66 6.46
N PHE A 160 -6.10 9.30 7.49
CA PHE A 160 -4.64 9.12 7.38
C PHE A 160 -4.27 8.10 6.29
N ALA A 161 -4.89 6.90 6.29
CA ALA A 161 -4.59 5.85 5.33
C ALA A 161 -4.89 6.26 3.89
N MET A 162 -6.06 6.89 3.66
CA MET A 162 -6.49 7.39 2.36
C MET A 162 -5.59 8.51 1.83
N ALA A 163 -5.25 9.48 2.69
CA ALA A 163 -4.37 10.58 2.33
C ALA A 163 -2.93 10.10 2.09
N THR A 164 -2.43 9.19 2.93
CA THR A 164 -1.11 8.57 2.75
C THR A 164 -1.03 7.80 1.44
N ARG A 165 -2.07 7.05 1.05
CA ARG A 165 -2.11 6.39 -0.26
C ARG A 165 -1.91 7.40 -1.39
N ARG A 166 -2.62 8.55 -1.38
CA ARG A 166 -2.45 9.61 -2.40
C ARG A 166 -1.04 10.18 -2.42
N ILE A 167 -0.38 10.30 -1.25
CA ILE A 167 1.01 10.76 -1.16
C ILE A 167 1.95 9.71 -1.80
N MET A 168 1.73 8.44 -1.51
CA MET A 168 2.53 7.34 -2.07
C MET A 168 2.38 7.19 -3.58
N ASP A 169 1.18 7.40 -4.11
CA ASP A 169 0.89 7.34 -5.55
C ASP A 169 1.61 8.44 -6.36
N ARG A 170 2.04 9.54 -5.69
CA ARG A 170 2.88 10.60 -6.29
C ARG A 170 4.37 10.29 -6.30
N GLY A 171 4.78 9.08 -5.88
CA GLY A 171 6.17 8.64 -5.89
C GLY A 171 7.05 9.23 -4.78
N VAL A 172 6.45 9.91 -3.79
CA VAL A 172 7.19 10.42 -2.62
C VAL A 172 7.71 9.23 -1.81
N ARG A 173 8.96 9.32 -1.32
CA ARG A 173 9.55 8.28 -0.46
C ARG A 173 8.79 8.17 0.86
N ALA A 174 8.58 6.94 1.32
CA ALA A 174 7.81 6.64 2.52
C ALA A 174 8.41 7.28 3.79
N ASP A 175 9.73 7.28 3.92
CA ASP A 175 10.45 7.92 5.03
C ASP A 175 10.22 9.45 5.05
N ALA A 176 10.38 10.11 3.91
CA ALA A 176 10.14 11.55 3.80
C ALA A 176 8.67 11.91 4.08
N ALA A 177 7.73 11.11 3.55
CA ALA A 177 6.30 11.32 3.75
C ALA A 177 5.92 11.17 5.23
N MET A 178 6.33 10.09 5.88
CA MET A 178 5.98 9.83 7.27
C MET A 178 6.69 10.79 8.22
N SER A 179 7.89 11.27 7.90
CA SER A 179 8.55 12.34 8.65
C SER A 179 7.68 13.60 8.71
N VAL A 180 7.13 14.03 7.58
CA VAL A 180 6.24 15.22 7.53
C VAL A 180 4.95 14.94 8.28
N VAL A 181 4.28 13.82 8.04
CA VAL A 181 2.98 13.49 8.64
C VAL A 181 3.08 13.41 10.16
N PHE A 182 4.05 12.67 10.68
CA PHE A 182 4.21 12.53 12.14
C PHE A 182 4.82 13.76 12.79
N GLY A 183 5.65 14.52 12.08
CA GLY A 183 6.16 15.79 12.54
C GLY A 183 5.02 16.80 12.75
N LEU A 184 4.16 16.98 11.75
CA LEU A 184 3.00 17.86 11.86
C LEU A 184 1.97 17.34 12.89
N ALA A 185 1.70 16.04 12.92
CA ALA A 185 0.82 15.45 13.94
C ALA A 185 1.37 15.68 15.36
N GLY A 186 2.67 15.46 15.57
CA GLY A 186 3.33 15.72 16.84
C GLY A 186 3.26 17.20 17.26
N ILE A 187 3.40 18.14 16.31
CA ILE A 187 3.24 19.57 16.57
C ILE A 187 1.80 19.90 16.99
N VAL A 188 0.80 19.33 16.29
CA VAL A 188 -0.62 19.51 16.66
C VAL A 188 -0.91 18.96 18.06
N LEU A 189 -0.21 17.93 18.48
CA LEU A 189 -0.38 17.31 19.81
C LEU A 189 0.41 18.01 20.93
N LEU A 190 1.34 18.94 20.62
CA LEU A 190 2.16 19.62 21.64
C LEU A 190 1.37 20.25 22.80
N PRO A 191 0.18 20.86 22.60
CA PRO A 191 -0.59 21.40 23.72
C PRO A 191 -0.95 20.38 24.79
N ALA A 192 -0.98 19.07 24.46
CA ALA A 192 -1.26 18.01 25.42
C ALA A 192 -0.17 17.90 26.51
N LEU A 193 1.07 18.37 26.25
CA LEU A 193 2.14 18.42 27.25
C LEU A 193 1.90 19.46 28.34
N ALA A 194 1.12 20.51 28.07
CA ALA A 194 0.86 21.55 29.05
C ALA A 194 0.01 21.07 30.24
N ALA A 195 -0.71 19.97 30.07
CA ALA A 195 -1.56 19.34 31.10
C ALA A 195 -0.90 18.07 31.70
N ASP A 196 0.39 17.84 31.46
CA ASP A 196 1.07 16.59 31.80
C ASP A 196 2.44 16.83 32.44
N ASP A 197 2.94 15.88 33.24
CA ASP A 197 4.29 15.91 33.79
C ASP A 197 5.22 14.98 33.01
N PRO A 198 6.11 15.51 32.16
CA PRO A 198 7.04 14.70 31.38
C PRO A 198 8.31 14.29 32.16
N SER A 199 8.43 14.55 33.45
CA SER A 199 9.66 14.31 34.25
C SER A 199 10.15 12.88 34.21
N TRP A 200 9.24 11.90 34.09
CA TRP A 200 9.54 10.49 33.96
C TRP A 200 10.39 10.15 32.72
N VAL A 201 10.37 10.97 31.68
CA VAL A 201 11.15 10.78 30.45
C VAL A 201 12.67 10.87 30.74
N ALA A 202 13.06 11.65 31.74
CA ALA A 202 14.46 11.78 32.12
C ALA A 202 15.05 10.52 32.81
N THR A 203 14.19 9.58 33.17
CA THR A 203 14.66 8.29 33.72
C THR A 203 15.16 7.38 32.60
N PRO A 204 16.15 6.48 32.84
CA PRO A 204 16.62 5.53 31.84
C PRO A 204 15.49 4.68 31.24
N GLY A 205 14.52 4.24 32.05
CA GLY A 205 13.36 3.48 31.61
C GLY A 205 12.42 4.32 30.75
N GLY A 206 12.19 5.59 31.10
CA GLY A 206 11.36 6.52 30.33
C GLY A 206 11.99 6.85 28.99
N ALA A 207 13.27 7.16 28.97
CA ALA A 207 14.02 7.41 27.73
C ALA A 207 13.99 6.17 26.79
N ALA A 208 14.21 4.97 27.34
CA ALA A 208 14.15 3.72 26.58
C ALA A 208 12.74 3.46 26.01
N LEU A 209 11.68 3.72 26.79
CA LEU A 209 10.31 3.59 26.34
C LEU A 209 10.00 4.53 25.16
N VAL A 210 10.36 5.81 25.28
CA VAL A 210 10.17 6.80 24.21
C VAL A 210 10.97 6.43 22.97
N ALA A 211 12.23 5.98 23.14
CA ALA A 211 13.10 5.54 22.06
C ALA A 211 12.50 4.35 21.32
N TRP A 212 12.04 3.32 22.03
CA TRP A 212 11.39 2.15 21.44
C TRP A 212 10.12 2.54 20.66
N LEU A 213 9.23 3.28 21.31
CA LEU A 213 7.97 3.68 20.70
C LEU A 213 8.20 4.57 19.47
N GLY A 214 9.14 5.51 19.54
CA GLY A 214 9.48 6.36 18.40
C GLY A 214 10.15 5.61 17.24
N ALA A 215 11.13 4.76 17.54
CA ALA A 215 11.89 4.07 16.51
C ALA A 215 11.12 2.87 15.90
N VAL A 216 10.51 2.03 16.74
CA VAL A 216 9.88 0.79 16.28
C VAL A 216 8.42 1.02 15.92
N THR A 217 7.62 1.60 16.85
CA THR A 217 6.17 1.70 16.62
C THR A 217 5.74 2.89 15.76
N VAL A 218 6.63 3.89 15.58
CA VAL A 218 6.38 5.00 14.65
C VAL A 218 7.30 4.91 13.45
N ALA A 219 8.61 5.07 13.59
CA ALA A 219 9.48 5.17 12.40
C ALA A 219 9.44 3.90 11.53
N LEU A 220 9.78 2.74 12.09
CA LEU A 220 9.81 1.49 11.34
C LEU A 220 8.41 1.04 10.91
N ALA A 221 7.44 1.04 11.83
CA ALA A 221 6.11 0.53 11.56
C ALA A 221 5.39 1.34 10.47
N TYR A 222 5.40 2.67 10.55
CA TYR A 222 4.71 3.49 9.54
C TYR A 222 5.49 3.63 8.23
N TRP A 223 6.81 3.46 8.24
CA TRP A 223 7.56 3.27 7.01
C TRP A 223 7.15 1.98 6.28
N LEU A 224 7.02 0.87 7.01
CA LEU A 224 6.52 -0.41 6.47
C LEU A 224 5.06 -0.30 6.00
N TYR A 225 4.21 0.33 6.80
CA TYR A 225 2.79 0.52 6.48
C TYR A 225 2.62 1.35 5.20
N SER A 226 3.24 2.52 5.13
CA SER A 226 3.13 3.42 3.97
C SER A 226 3.77 2.82 2.71
N THR A 227 4.85 2.04 2.84
CA THR A 227 5.41 1.28 1.73
C THR A 227 4.44 0.19 1.27
N GLY A 228 3.77 -0.49 2.21
CA GLY A 228 2.73 -1.49 1.92
C GLY A 228 1.52 -0.88 1.19
N LEU A 229 1.12 0.34 1.53
CA LEU A 229 0.03 1.06 0.87
C LEU A 229 0.26 1.31 -0.64
N ARG A 230 1.48 1.18 -1.15
CA ARG A 230 1.73 1.22 -2.59
C ARG A 230 1.17 0.01 -3.34
N SER A 231 0.96 -1.12 -2.64
CA SER A 231 0.61 -2.40 -3.23
C SER A 231 -0.77 -2.92 -2.82
N VAL A 232 -1.40 -2.32 -1.80
CA VAL A 232 -2.71 -2.73 -1.30
C VAL A 232 -3.62 -1.54 -1.11
N ALA A 233 -4.93 -1.74 -1.22
CA ALA A 233 -5.91 -0.70 -0.96
C ALA A 233 -5.86 -0.25 0.52
N PRO A 234 -6.20 1.02 0.84
CA PRO A 234 -6.27 1.48 2.23
C PRO A 234 -7.20 0.66 3.12
N SER A 235 -8.35 0.21 2.60
CA SER A 235 -9.28 -0.69 3.31
C SER A 235 -8.65 -2.04 3.63
N ASP A 236 -7.89 -2.64 2.72
CA ASP A 236 -7.16 -3.88 2.96
C ASP A 236 -6.04 -3.66 3.99
N ALA A 237 -5.30 -2.55 3.89
CA ALA A 237 -4.23 -2.22 4.82
C ALA A 237 -4.79 -2.02 6.24
N THR A 238 -5.87 -1.26 6.41
CA THR A 238 -6.51 -1.05 7.72
C THR A 238 -7.13 -2.33 8.27
N MET A 239 -7.66 -3.22 7.43
CA MET A 239 -8.12 -4.53 7.84
C MET A 239 -6.96 -5.43 8.32
N LEU A 240 -5.82 -5.44 7.62
CA LEU A 240 -4.65 -6.22 8.02
C LEU A 240 -4.06 -5.75 9.35
N THR A 241 -4.23 -4.49 9.73
CA THR A 241 -3.81 -4.01 11.08
C THR A 241 -4.63 -4.60 12.21
N LEU A 242 -5.80 -5.22 11.94
CA LEU A 242 -6.55 -5.99 12.95
C LEU A 242 -5.77 -7.22 13.47
N ALA A 243 -4.63 -7.57 12.86
CA ALA A 243 -3.69 -8.54 13.42
C ALA A 243 -2.98 -8.03 14.69
N GLU A 244 -2.94 -6.71 14.91
CA GLU A 244 -2.22 -6.09 16.04
C GLU A 244 -2.65 -6.64 17.41
N PRO A 245 -3.93 -6.74 17.78
CA PRO A 245 -4.34 -7.28 19.07
C PRO A 245 -3.95 -8.75 19.26
N VAL A 246 -3.97 -9.55 18.21
CA VAL A 246 -3.53 -10.94 18.23
C VAL A 246 -2.04 -11.02 18.53
N LEU A 247 -1.23 -10.25 17.81
CA LEU A 247 0.22 -10.19 17.98
C LEU A 247 0.59 -9.61 19.35
N ALA A 248 -0.15 -8.60 19.83
CA ALA A 248 0.03 -8.05 21.17
C ALA A 248 -0.22 -9.11 22.26
N THR A 249 -1.24 -9.93 22.10
CA THR A 249 -1.52 -11.05 23.02
C THR A 249 -0.42 -12.11 22.99
N VAL A 250 0.09 -12.44 21.80
CA VAL A 250 1.24 -13.37 21.66
C VAL A 250 2.48 -12.80 22.34
N PHE A 251 2.79 -11.52 22.17
CA PHE A 251 3.92 -10.88 22.82
C PHE A 251 3.72 -10.80 24.34
N ALA A 252 2.53 -10.49 24.83
CA ALA A 252 2.22 -10.50 26.27
C ALA A 252 2.37 -11.91 26.88
N LEU A 253 1.94 -12.95 26.16
CA LEU A 253 2.13 -14.34 26.59
C LEU A 253 3.62 -14.72 26.69
N VAL A 254 4.39 -14.41 25.65
CA VAL A 254 5.80 -14.84 25.55
C VAL A 254 6.72 -14.02 26.46
N LEU A 255 6.51 -12.69 26.52
CA LEU A 255 7.42 -11.77 27.20
C LEU A 255 7.00 -11.45 28.64
N LEU A 256 5.71 -11.47 28.94
CA LEU A 256 5.15 -11.13 30.26
C LEU A 256 4.52 -12.33 30.97
N GLY A 257 4.45 -13.51 30.33
CA GLY A 257 3.83 -14.71 30.91
C GLY A 257 2.30 -14.61 31.08
N GLN A 258 1.67 -13.56 30.50
CA GLN A 258 0.23 -13.35 30.58
C GLN A 258 -0.50 -14.36 29.69
N ARG A 259 -1.45 -15.11 30.24
CA ARG A 259 -2.22 -16.10 29.50
C ARG A 259 -3.62 -15.58 29.22
N PRO A 260 -4.07 -15.57 27.97
CA PRO A 260 -5.44 -15.22 27.64
C PRO A 260 -6.41 -16.28 28.22
N ALA A 261 -7.61 -15.85 28.56
CA ALA A 261 -8.70 -16.77 28.90
C ALA A 261 -9.10 -17.65 27.70
N ALA A 262 -9.88 -18.70 27.92
CA ALA A 262 -10.26 -19.66 26.88
C ALA A 262 -10.96 -18.96 25.68
N GLU A 263 -11.82 -17.99 25.96
CA GLU A 263 -12.52 -17.17 24.96
C GLU A 263 -11.54 -16.33 24.14
N GLY A 264 -10.45 -15.87 24.76
CA GLY A 264 -9.39 -15.12 24.09
C GLY A 264 -8.67 -15.98 23.03
N TRP A 265 -8.41 -17.26 23.30
CA TRP A 265 -7.86 -18.18 22.31
C TRP A 265 -8.80 -18.37 21.12
N LEU A 266 -10.12 -18.48 21.36
CA LEU A 266 -11.11 -18.52 20.29
C LEU A 266 -11.06 -17.24 19.46
N GLY A 267 -10.98 -16.07 20.10
CA GLY A 267 -10.82 -14.78 19.42
C GLY A 267 -9.59 -14.74 18.50
N ILE A 268 -8.44 -15.23 18.94
CA ILE A 268 -7.23 -15.34 18.13
C ILE A 268 -7.48 -16.17 16.88
N VAL A 269 -8.04 -17.37 17.02
CA VAL A 269 -8.32 -18.28 15.89
C VAL A 269 -9.26 -17.62 14.89
N VAL A 270 -10.31 -16.95 15.37
CA VAL A 270 -11.30 -16.25 14.54
C VAL A 270 -10.64 -15.11 13.75
N VAL A 271 -9.81 -14.27 14.40
CA VAL A 271 -9.10 -13.16 13.70
C VAL A 271 -8.13 -13.71 12.66
N VAL A 272 -7.31 -14.68 13.02
CA VAL A 272 -6.33 -15.28 12.08
C VAL A 272 -7.07 -15.90 10.88
N GLY A 273 -8.16 -16.62 11.11
CA GLY A 273 -9.00 -17.18 10.07
C GLY A 273 -9.59 -16.12 9.15
N ALA A 274 -10.13 -15.04 9.71
CA ALA A 274 -10.69 -13.92 8.96
C ALA A 274 -9.62 -13.22 8.09
N LEU A 275 -8.44 -12.93 8.65
CA LEU A 275 -7.32 -12.34 7.93
C LEU A 275 -6.80 -13.27 6.83
N ALA A 276 -6.73 -14.58 7.07
CA ALA A 276 -6.36 -15.57 6.06
C ALA A 276 -7.38 -15.63 4.91
N VAL A 277 -8.68 -15.49 5.22
CA VAL A 277 -9.73 -15.40 4.20
C VAL A 277 -9.61 -14.11 3.40
N ALA A 278 -9.36 -12.97 4.05
CA ALA A 278 -9.18 -11.69 3.37
C ALA A 278 -7.93 -11.66 2.49
N SER A 279 -6.80 -12.18 3.02
CA SER A 279 -5.50 -12.19 2.30
C SER A 279 -5.45 -13.14 1.10
N ARG A 280 -6.33 -14.13 1.06
CA ARG A 280 -6.48 -15.03 -0.11
C ARG A 280 -7.06 -14.32 -1.32
N GLY A 281 -7.02 -13.01 -1.43
CA GLY A 281 -7.51 -12.22 -2.55
C GLY A 281 -8.93 -12.63 -3.00
N ALA A 282 -9.79 -11.71 -3.42
CA ALA A 282 -10.88 -12.11 -4.32
C ALA A 282 -10.27 -12.97 -5.43
N PRO A 283 -10.94 -14.04 -5.92
CA PRO A 283 -10.50 -14.70 -7.14
C PRO A 283 -10.14 -13.56 -8.09
N ARG A 284 -8.84 -13.50 -8.48
CA ARG A 284 -8.36 -12.42 -9.36
C ARG A 284 -9.40 -12.34 -10.45
N PRO A 285 -10.11 -11.22 -10.67
CA PRO A 285 -10.96 -11.14 -11.84
C PRO A 285 -10.00 -11.46 -12.97
N ALA A 286 -10.23 -12.58 -13.64
CA ALA A 286 -9.48 -12.91 -14.83
C ALA A 286 -9.75 -11.72 -15.73
N ALA A 287 -8.74 -10.85 -15.92
CA ALA A 287 -8.89 -9.75 -16.83
C ALA A 287 -9.16 -10.39 -18.19
N THR A 288 -10.24 -10.02 -18.82
CA THR A 288 -10.50 -10.48 -20.18
C THR A 288 -9.54 -9.74 -21.08
N ILE A 289 -8.61 -10.48 -21.69
CA ILE A 289 -7.67 -9.88 -22.65
C ILE A 289 -8.32 -9.89 -24.03
N VAL A 290 -8.45 -8.71 -24.62
CA VAL A 290 -9.04 -8.52 -25.95
C VAL A 290 -8.12 -7.64 -26.80
N PRO A 291 -8.17 -7.75 -28.14
CA PRO A 291 -7.52 -6.76 -28.99
C PRO A 291 -8.10 -5.36 -28.70
N LEU A 292 -7.25 -4.36 -28.49
CA LEU A 292 -7.70 -2.99 -28.27
C LEU A 292 -8.49 -2.45 -29.48
N ALA A 293 -8.21 -2.95 -30.68
CA ALA A 293 -8.95 -2.69 -31.90
C ALA A 293 -10.47 -2.98 -31.77
N SER A 294 -10.85 -3.95 -30.93
CA SER A 294 -12.27 -4.27 -30.66
C SER A 294 -12.97 -3.28 -29.72
N ARG A 295 -12.22 -2.33 -29.14
CA ARG A 295 -12.72 -1.35 -28.16
C ARG A 295 -12.24 0.07 -28.48
N PRO A 296 -12.68 0.66 -29.61
CA PRO A 296 -12.29 2.02 -30.00
C PRO A 296 -12.65 3.09 -28.96
N ASP A 297 -13.69 2.84 -28.16
CA ASP A 297 -14.12 3.69 -27.05
C ASP A 297 -13.04 3.87 -25.96
N LEU A 298 -12.07 2.96 -25.88
CA LEU A 298 -10.98 2.98 -24.89
C LEU A 298 -9.65 3.55 -25.42
N TRP A 299 -9.55 3.81 -26.72
CA TRP A 299 -8.29 4.26 -27.33
C TRP A 299 -7.76 5.57 -26.72
N GLY A 300 -8.64 6.55 -26.54
CA GLY A 300 -8.25 7.84 -25.94
C GLY A 300 -7.70 7.69 -24.51
N LEU A 301 -8.29 6.80 -23.72
CA LEU A 301 -7.81 6.53 -22.37
C LEU A 301 -6.46 5.78 -22.38
N ALA A 302 -6.32 4.76 -23.23
CA ALA A 302 -5.08 4.00 -23.39
C ALA A 302 -3.92 4.90 -23.88
N ALA A 303 -4.17 5.75 -24.87
CA ALA A 303 -3.20 6.71 -25.40
C ALA A 303 -2.77 7.73 -24.33
N ALA A 304 -3.71 8.27 -23.55
CA ALA A 304 -3.40 9.19 -22.46
C ALA A 304 -2.51 8.54 -21.39
N TRP A 305 -2.75 7.26 -21.06
CA TRP A 305 -1.89 6.50 -20.15
C TRP A 305 -0.47 6.29 -20.72
N SER A 306 -0.36 5.99 -22.00
CA SER A 306 0.91 5.79 -22.68
C SER A 306 1.75 7.07 -22.68
N VAL A 307 1.18 8.19 -23.06
CA VAL A 307 1.86 9.51 -23.00
C VAL A 307 2.33 9.85 -21.59
N GLU A 308 1.49 9.66 -20.57
CA GLU A 308 1.87 9.98 -19.20
C GLU A 308 2.99 9.06 -18.66
N GLN A 309 2.91 7.76 -18.99
CA GLN A 309 3.85 6.74 -18.49
C GLN A 309 5.25 6.91 -19.09
N TRP A 310 5.34 7.15 -20.41
CA TRP A 310 6.61 7.18 -21.15
C TRP A 310 7.06 8.58 -21.58
N ARG A 311 6.50 9.62 -20.94
CA ARG A 311 6.85 11.03 -21.22
C ARG A 311 8.34 11.34 -21.10
N HIS A 312 9.06 10.64 -20.23
CA HIS A 312 10.50 10.86 -20.02
C HIS A 312 11.35 10.18 -21.07
N GLU A 313 10.93 9.00 -21.51
CA GLU A 313 11.60 8.21 -22.54
C GLU A 313 11.27 8.73 -23.94
N PHE A 314 10.03 9.13 -24.17
CA PHE A 314 9.53 9.60 -25.47
C PHE A 314 8.80 10.96 -25.34
N PRO A 315 9.57 12.05 -25.13
CA PRO A 315 8.96 13.37 -24.88
C PRO A 315 8.24 13.99 -26.08
N ALA A 316 8.48 13.48 -27.29
CA ALA A 316 7.82 13.94 -28.51
C ALA A 316 6.47 13.25 -28.75
N ASP A 317 6.20 12.16 -28.07
CA ASP A 317 4.97 11.41 -28.27
C ASP A 317 3.74 12.15 -27.73
N THR A 318 2.68 12.12 -28.50
CA THR A 318 1.40 12.73 -28.19
C THR A 318 0.29 11.68 -28.15
N VAL A 319 -0.88 12.06 -27.70
CA VAL A 319 -2.07 11.19 -27.76
C VAL A 319 -2.34 10.77 -29.22
N ASP A 320 -2.15 11.67 -30.17
CA ASP A 320 -2.36 11.39 -31.60
C ASP A 320 -1.35 10.38 -32.14
N THR A 321 -0.11 10.36 -31.65
CA THR A 321 0.90 9.35 -31.97
C THR A 321 0.39 7.96 -31.64
N TYR A 322 -0.08 7.75 -30.41
CA TYR A 322 -0.62 6.45 -29.97
C TYR A 322 -1.94 6.10 -30.65
N LEU A 323 -2.82 7.07 -30.92
CA LEU A 323 -4.06 6.83 -31.68
C LEU A 323 -3.76 6.34 -33.10
N ALA A 324 -2.74 6.92 -33.76
CA ALA A 324 -2.32 6.47 -35.09
C ALA A 324 -1.76 5.02 -35.03
N GLN A 325 -1.00 4.66 -34.02
CA GLN A 325 -0.55 3.28 -33.82
C GLN A 325 -1.72 2.31 -33.60
N TYR A 326 -2.71 2.70 -32.79
CA TYR A 326 -3.90 1.85 -32.56
C TYR A 326 -4.75 1.68 -33.82
N GLN A 327 -4.83 2.74 -34.64
CA GLN A 327 -5.49 2.66 -35.95
C GLN A 327 -4.73 1.71 -36.87
N ALA A 328 -3.39 1.84 -36.96
CA ALA A 328 -2.57 0.96 -37.79
C ALA A 328 -2.69 -0.52 -37.37
N ALA A 329 -2.72 -0.77 -36.05
CA ALA A 329 -2.97 -2.11 -35.51
C ALA A 329 -4.37 -2.64 -35.87
N ALA A 330 -5.40 -1.78 -35.85
CA ALA A 330 -6.76 -2.16 -36.20
C ALA A 330 -6.93 -2.44 -37.70
N ASP A 331 -6.22 -1.68 -38.54
CA ASP A 331 -6.26 -1.82 -40.01
C ASP A 331 -5.30 -2.93 -40.52
N GLY A 332 -4.49 -3.53 -39.67
CA GLY A 332 -3.50 -4.52 -40.05
C GLY A 332 -2.38 -3.99 -40.94
N THR A 333 -2.10 -2.68 -40.87
CA THR A 333 -1.07 -2.02 -41.71
C THR A 333 0.29 -1.91 -41.02
N GLY A 334 0.39 -2.32 -39.76
CA GLY A 334 1.59 -2.17 -38.91
C GLY A 334 2.47 -3.44 -38.80
N GLY A 335 2.42 -4.38 -39.73
CA GLY A 335 3.14 -5.66 -39.57
C GLY A 335 2.55 -6.48 -38.42
N ASP A 336 3.41 -7.00 -37.52
CA ASP A 336 2.97 -7.74 -36.33
C ASP A 336 2.53 -6.80 -35.18
N LEU A 337 2.20 -5.54 -35.48
CA LEU A 337 1.71 -4.59 -34.47
C LEU A 337 0.31 -5.00 -33.96
N GLU A 338 0.26 -5.48 -32.74
CA GLU A 338 -0.98 -5.85 -32.05
C GLU A 338 -1.05 -5.20 -30.67
N VAL A 339 -2.11 -4.49 -30.36
CA VAL A 339 -2.32 -3.88 -29.04
C VAL A 339 -3.42 -4.62 -28.29
N TRP A 340 -3.11 -5.07 -27.11
CA TRP A 340 -3.97 -5.87 -26.25
C TRP A 340 -4.44 -5.08 -25.04
N ALA A 341 -5.73 -5.12 -24.74
CA ALA A 341 -6.35 -4.51 -23.58
C ALA A 341 -6.77 -5.56 -22.56
N ALA A 342 -6.46 -5.33 -21.30
CA ALA A 342 -7.01 -6.07 -20.19
C ALA A 342 -8.23 -5.34 -19.65
N LEU A 343 -9.39 -6.00 -19.67
CA LEU A 343 -10.67 -5.44 -19.22
C LEU A 343 -11.12 -6.06 -17.91
N SER A 344 -11.78 -5.27 -17.06
CA SER A 344 -12.52 -5.76 -15.89
C SER A 344 -13.78 -6.52 -16.32
N THR A 345 -14.46 -7.18 -15.38
CA THR A 345 -15.79 -7.78 -15.60
C THR A 345 -16.85 -6.76 -16.03
N ASP A 346 -16.65 -5.50 -15.66
CA ASP A 346 -17.56 -4.39 -15.98
C ASP A 346 -17.18 -3.69 -17.30
N GLY A 347 -16.10 -4.16 -17.96
CA GLY A 347 -15.62 -3.64 -19.24
C GLY A 347 -14.67 -2.45 -19.13
N ASP A 348 -14.24 -2.08 -17.91
CA ASP A 348 -13.27 -1.00 -17.69
C ASP A 348 -11.87 -1.44 -18.12
N LEU A 349 -11.09 -0.52 -18.68
CA LEU A 349 -9.69 -0.76 -19.04
C LEU A 349 -8.84 -0.86 -17.78
N LEU A 350 -8.09 -1.96 -17.62
CA LEU A 350 -7.18 -2.22 -16.51
C LEU A 350 -5.71 -2.09 -16.89
N GLY A 351 -5.39 -2.24 -18.17
CA GLY A 351 -4.04 -2.15 -18.67
C GLY A 351 -3.94 -2.49 -20.14
N VAL A 352 -2.78 -2.22 -20.72
CA VAL A 352 -2.46 -2.51 -22.13
C VAL A 352 -1.09 -3.15 -22.26
N ALA A 353 -0.88 -3.85 -23.36
CA ALA A 353 0.43 -4.35 -23.79
C ALA A 353 0.44 -4.46 -25.32
N THR A 354 1.60 -4.23 -25.92
CA THR A 354 1.78 -4.24 -27.37
C THR A 354 2.76 -5.32 -27.79
N LEU A 355 2.45 -6.04 -28.87
CA LEU A 355 3.39 -6.83 -29.65
C LEU A 355 3.78 -5.99 -30.86
N VAL A 356 5.07 -5.88 -31.16
CA VAL A 356 5.57 -5.07 -32.27
C VAL A 356 6.86 -5.70 -32.83
N ASP A 357 7.10 -5.53 -34.11
CA ASP A 357 8.31 -6.05 -34.75
C ASP A 357 9.57 -5.35 -34.26
N ASP A 358 9.50 -4.02 -34.10
CA ASP A 358 10.57 -3.15 -33.64
C ASP A 358 10.04 -2.16 -32.58
N ASP A 359 10.69 -2.09 -31.44
CA ASP A 359 10.34 -1.20 -30.32
C ASP A 359 11.27 0.03 -30.25
N GLU A 360 11.81 0.47 -31.38
CA GLU A 360 12.58 1.71 -31.58
C GLU A 360 13.76 1.88 -30.63
N LEU A 361 14.37 0.77 -30.16
CA LEU A 361 15.59 0.83 -29.36
C LEU A 361 16.77 1.19 -30.26
N PRO A 362 17.47 2.34 -30.06
CA PRO A 362 18.43 2.86 -31.04
C PRO A 362 19.62 1.94 -31.36
N ASP A 363 19.99 1.05 -30.43
CA ASP A 363 21.09 0.08 -30.56
C ASP A 363 20.58 -1.37 -30.61
N ALA A 364 19.34 -1.59 -31.04
CA ALA A 364 18.76 -2.93 -31.11
C ALA A 364 19.59 -3.84 -32.04
N THR A 365 19.97 -4.99 -31.52
CA THR A 365 20.61 -6.09 -32.26
C THR A 365 19.74 -7.33 -32.30
N GLU A 366 18.68 -7.32 -31.51
CA GLU A 366 17.71 -8.37 -31.38
C GLU A 366 16.71 -8.32 -32.55
N PRO A 367 16.39 -9.49 -33.16
CA PRO A 367 15.61 -9.50 -34.41
C PRO A 367 14.10 -9.27 -34.21
N GLY A 368 13.66 -9.02 -32.96
CA GLY A 368 12.24 -8.97 -32.65
C GLY A 368 11.55 -10.35 -32.61
N PRO A 369 10.22 -10.44 -32.37
CA PRO A 369 9.38 -9.31 -32.01
C PRO A 369 9.61 -8.82 -30.58
N TRP A 370 9.01 -7.65 -30.27
CA TRP A 370 9.15 -7.01 -28.96
C TRP A 370 7.81 -6.95 -28.22
N LEU A 371 7.89 -7.12 -26.91
CA LEU A 371 6.83 -6.79 -25.98
C LEU A 371 7.02 -5.34 -25.53
N ALA A 372 6.18 -4.45 -26.03
CA ALA A 372 6.26 -3.02 -25.78
C ALA A 372 5.08 -2.53 -24.93
N ALA A 373 5.17 -1.33 -24.43
CA ALA A 373 4.09 -0.54 -23.83
C ALA A 373 3.24 -1.31 -22.80
N VAL A 374 3.89 -2.09 -21.92
CA VAL A 374 3.16 -2.79 -20.85
C VAL A 374 2.80 -1.81 -19.74
N TYR A 375 1.54 -1.44 -19.70
CA TYR A 375 1.01 -0.57 -18.66
C TYR A 375 -0.14 -1.25 -17.90
N VAL A 376 -0.19 -1.04 -16.60
CA VAL A 376 -1.33 -1.43 -15.75
C VAL A 376 -1.72 -0.23 -14.90
N GLU A 377 -3.00 0.13 -14.97
CA GLU A 377 -3.57 1.21 -14.16
C GLU A 377 -3.20 1.01 -12.70
N PRO A 378 -2.69 2.05 -12.00
CA PRO A 378 -2.19 1.91 -10.61
C PRO A 378 -3.14 1.18 -9.68
N ALA A 379 -4.43 1.37 -9.86
CA ALA A 379 -5.47 0.72 -9.08
C ALA A 379 -5.63 -0.78 -9.35
N ALA A 380 -5.24 -1.26 -10.53
CA ALA A 380 -5.28 -2.67 -10.92
C ALA A 380 -3.93 -3.40 -10.66
N ARG A 381 -2.88 -2.66 -10.23
CA ARG A 381 -1.58 -3.25 -9.90
C ARG A 381 -1.69 -4.20 -8.70
N GLY A 382 -0.88 -5.26 -8.72
CA GLY A 382 -0.93 -6.30 -7.69
C GLY A 382 -1.98 -7.39 -7.94
N ALA A 383 -2.99 -7.13 -8.80
CA ALA A 383 -4.03 -8.11 -9.17
C ALA A 383 -3.59 -9.16 -10.21
N GLY A 384 -2.34 -9.07 -10.71
CA GLY A 384 -1.82 -10.02 -11.68
C GLY A 384 -2.10 -9.66 -13.15
N VAL A 385 -2.76 -8.52 -13.41
CA VAL A 385 -3.13 -8.06 -14.76
C VAL A 385 -1.92 -7.97 -15.70
N GLY A 386 -0.82 -7.33 -15.24
CA GLY A 386 0.40 -7.24 -16.04
C GLY A 386 0.99 -8.61 -16.40
N GLY A 387 0.93 -9.57 -15.47
CA GLY A 387 1.37 -10.95 -15.75
C GLY A 387 0.49 -11.64 -16.79
N GLN A 388 -0.83 -11.40 -16.76
CA GLN A 388 -1.77 -11.93 -17.76
C GLN A 388 -1.51 -11.31 -19.15
N LEU A 389 -1.33 -9.98 -19.24
CA LEU A 389 -0.97 -9.28 -20.48
C LEU A 389 0.32 -9.82 -21.07
N VAL A 390 1.41 -9.88 -20.29
CA VAL A 390 2.72 -10.39 -20.73
C VAL A 390 2.62 -11.84 -21.21
N SER A 391 1.91 -12.70 -20.46
CA SER A 391 1.72 -14.10 -20.84
C SER A 391 0.88 -14.24 -22.11
N HIS A 392 -0.13 -13.37 -22.28
CA HIS A 392 -0.95 -13.35 -23.48
C HIS A 392 -0.15 -12.97 -24.72
N VAL A 393 0.61 -11.86 -24.67
CA VAL A 393 1.49 -11.42 -25.76
C VAL A 393 2.56 -12.47 -26.08
N ALA A 394 3.17 -13.09 -25.07
CA ALA A 394 4.12 -14.19 -25.28
C ALA A 394 3.47 -15.40 -25.96
N SER A 395 2.24 -15.74 -25.59
CA SER A 395 1.49 -16.82 -26.25
C SER A 395 1.12 -16.45 -27.68
N ARG A 396 0.80 -15.20 -27.94
CA ARG A 396 0.49 -14.69 -29.26
C ARG A 396 1.71 -14.71 -30.18
N ALA A 397 2.84 -14.18 -29.73
CA ALA A 397 4.12 -14.26 -30.46
C ALA A 397 4.48 -15.71 -30.82
N ARG A 398 4.28 -16.65 -29.87
CA ARG A 398 4.48 -18.08 -30.12
C ARG A 398 3.53 -18.60 -31.22
N SER A 399 2.25 -18.20 -31.21
CA SER A 399 1.27 -18.63 -32.21
C SER A 399 1.57 -18.09 -33.61
N LEU A 400 2.29 -16.98 -33.71
CA LEU A 400 2.81 -16.41 -34.97
C LEU A 400 4.09 -17.09 -35.43
N GLY A 401 4.65 -18.05 -34.67
CA GLY A 401 5.82 -18.83 -35.06
C GLY A 401 7.16 -18.28 -34.53
N HIS A 402 7.14 -17.24 -33.69
CA HIS A 402 8.36 -16.67 -33.16
C HIS A 402 8.96 -17.59 -32.07
N GLY A 403 10.29 -17.78 -32.11
CA GLY A 403 11.05 -18.56 -31.14
C GLY A 403 11.49 -17.77 -29.93
N HIS A 404 11.45 -16.44 -30.00
CA HIS A 404 11.88 -15.53 -28.96
C HIS A 404 10.95 -14.33 -28.89
N LEU A 405 10.92 -13.64 -27.74
CA LEU A 405 10.27 -12.37 -27.54
C LEU A 405 11.22 -11.50 -26.72
N PHE A 406 11.40 -10.24 -27.11
CA PHE A 406 12.29 -9.31 -26.45
C PHE A 406 11.52 -8.18 -25.79
N LEU A 407 12.14 -7.48 -24.85
CA LEU A 407 11.67 -6.24 -24.24
C LEU A 407 12.86 -5.45 -23.70
N TYR A 408 12.66 -4.20 -23.38
CA TYR A 408 13.55 -3.48 -22.48
C TYR A 408 12.79 -2.84 -21.33
N THR A 409 13.46 -2.61 -20.20
CA THR A 409 12.86 -2.03 -19.00
C THR A 409 13.87 -1.24 -18.19
N ALA A 410 13.43 -0.07 -17.67
CA ALA A 410 14.26 0.76 -16.81
C ALA A 410 14.26 0.29 -15.34
N ASP A 411 13.16 -0.24 -14.83
CA ASP A 411 12.95 -0.46 -13.38
C ASP A 411 12.30 -1.78 -13.00
N ARG A 412 11.95 -2.66 -13.98
CA ARG A 412 11.19 -3.90 -13.75
C ARG A 412 11.96 -5.19 -14.01
N ARG A 413 13.27 -5.12 -14.14
CA ARG A 413 14.13 -6.29 -14.43
C ARG A 413 13.78 -7.50 -13.56
N GLU A 414 13.82 -7.38 -12.22
CA GLU A 414 13.52 -8.49 -11.32
C GLU A 414 12.09 -9.05 -11.47
N TRP A 415 11.13 -8.20 -11.85
CA TRP A 415 9.76 -8.63 -12.06
C TRP A 415 9.62 -9.52 -13.28
N TYR A 416 10.36 -9.22 -14.36
CA TYR A 416 10.43 -10.04 -15.56
C TYR A 416 11.28 -11.31 -15.34
N GLU A 417 12.41 -11.23 -14.62
CA GLU A 417 13.24 -12.40 -14.27
C GLU A 417 12.41 -13.47 -13.54
N ARG A 418 11.56 -13.08 -12.58
CA ARG A 418 10.65 -14.02 -11.90
C ARG A 418 9.62 -14.69 -12.83
N ARG A 419 9.51 -14.25 -14.08
CA ARG A 419 8.62 -14.79 -15.14
C ARG A 419 9.37 -15.51 -16.25
N GLY A 420 10.65 -15.83 -16.02
CA GLY A 420 11.47 -16.59 -16.96
C GLY A 420 12.21 -15.76 -18.01
N TRP A 421 12.09 -14.43 -17.96
CA TRP A 421 12.88 -13.55 -18.82
C TRP A 421 14.33 -13.51 -18.36
N ARG A 422 15.27 -13.39 -19.30
CA ARG A 422 16.71 -13.28 -19.02
C ARG A 422 17.22 -11.93 -19.46
N ALA A 423 17.97 -11.26 -18.60
CA ALA A 423 18.71 -10.05 -18.99
C ALA A 423 19.78 -10.42 -20.01
N LEU A 424 19.83 -9.69 -21.11
CA LEU A 424 20.77 -9.89 -22.22
C LEU A 424 21.91 -8.87 -22.16
N ARG A 425 21.56 -7.59 -22.07
CA ARG A 425 22.51 -6.47 -22.05
C ARG A 425 21.88 -5.22 -21.44
N GLU A 426 22.71 -4.26 -21.10
CA GLU A 426 22.29 -2.90 -20.75
C GLU A 426 22.28 -2.03 -22.02
N SER A 427 21.39 -1.06 -22.07
CA SER A 427 21.23 -0.09 -23.16
C SER A 427 20.70 1.25 -22.63
N SER A 428 20.35 2.17 -23.51
CA SER A 428 19.72 3.43 -23.13
C SER A 428 18.74 3.93 -24.19
N VAL A 429 17.60 4.49 -23.73
CA VAL A 429 16.61 5.17 -24.56
C VAL A 429 16.51 6.61 -24.10
N ASN A 430 16.83 7.55 -25.00
CA ASN A 430 16.80 9.00 -24.74
C ASN A 430 17.46 9.40 -23.39
N GLY A 431 18.60 8.74 -23.06
CA GLY A 431 19.35 8.99 -21.81
C GLY A 431 18.84 8.24 -20.58
N THR A 432 17.78 7.47 -20.70
CA THR A 432 17.30 6.57 -19.65
C THR A 432 17.97 5.20 -19.80
N ALA A 433 18.70 4.75 -18.77
CA ALA A 433 19.30 3.42 -18.74
C ALA A 433 18.23 2.34 -18.69
N VAL A 434 18.34 1.32 -19.55
CA VAL A 434 17.40 0.21 -19.66
C VAL A 434 18.15 -1.13 -19.73
N THR A 435 17.51 -2.19 -19.24
CA THR A 435 17.99 -3.56 -19.43
C THR A 435 17.19 -4.23 -20.53
N VAL A 436 17.87 -4.70 -21.58
CA VAL A 436 17.26 -5.53 -22.64
C VAL A 436 17.13 -6.96 -22.12
N MET A 437 15.96 -7.55 -22.33
CA MET A 437 15.63 -8.88 -21.84
C MET A 437 15.02 -9.75 -22.94
N GLY A 438 15.26 -11.05 -22.87
CA GLY A 438 14.73 -12.03 -23.82
C GLY A 438 14.00 -13.18 -23.12
N LEU A 439 12.93 -13.65 -23.76
CA LEU A 439 12.18 -14.84 -23.39
C LEU A 439 12.21 -15.85 -24.51
N ALA A 440 12.74 -17.05 -24.27
CA ALA A 440 12.64 -18.16 -25.21
C ALA A 440 11.20 -18.70 -25.20
N LEU A 441 10.59 -18.75 -26.38
CA LEU A 441 9.25 -19.31 -26.58
C LEU A 441 9.40 -20.78 -27.01
N ALA A 442 8.94 -21.73 -26.18
CA ALA A 442 8.96 -23.13 -26.57
C ALA A 442 8.13 -23.35 -27.85
N PRO A 443 8.59 -24.15 -28.81
CA PRO A 443 7.83 -24.41 -30.02
C PRO A 443 6.44 -24.97 -29.69
N VAL A 444 5.46 -24.60 -30.49
CA VAL A 444 4.13 -25.23 -30.41
C VAL A 444 4.33 -26.67 -30.85
N SER A 445 4.12 -27.62 -29.95
CA SER A 445 4.08 -29.03 -30.35
C SER A 445 2.95 -29.24 -31.34
N PRO A 446 3.19 -29.92 -32.48
CA PRO A 446 2.18 -30.11 -33.52
C PRO A 446 0.97 -30.91 -33.01
#